data_214f011b754fa6326230ce3ae154239f
#
_entry.id   214f011b754fa6326230ce3ae154239f
#
_cell.length_a   1.000
_cell.length_b   1.000
_cell.length_c   1.000
_cell.angle_alpha   90.00
_cell.angle_beta   90.00
_cell.angle_gamma   90.00
#
_symmetry.space_group_name_H-M   'P 1'
#
loop_
_entity.id
_entity.type
_entity.pdbx_description
1 polymer ?
#
loop_
_entity_poly.entity_id
_entity_poly.type
_entity_poly.pdbx_seq_one_letter_code
_entity_poly.pdbx_strand_id
1 'polypeptide(L)'
;MQRGLVGEILGRFECKGFKLVGFKQITPSRALAEEHYGVHKERPFFAGLVDFITSGPVVAMVWEGDGVIASARKLIGATKPLEAEPGTIRGDLAVNIGRNVIHGSDASETAAFEIGLWFSPDELNDWSPSDQVWRVES
;
A
#
# COMPACT_ATOMS: atom_id res chain seq x y z
N MET A 1 -2.08 -2.80 -10.47
CA MET A 1 -1.26 -3.07 -11.66
C MET A 1 -2.08 -3.30 -12.93
N GLN A 2 -3.01 -4.22 -12.90
CA GLN A 2 -3.73 -4.67 -14.11
C GLN A 2 -4.51 -3.55 -14.82
N ARG A 3 -4.92 -2.52 -14.10
CA ARG A 3 -5.64 -1.37 -14.67
C ARG A 3 -4.72 -0.24 -15.14
N GLY A 4 -3.39 -0.38 -14.99
CA GLY A 4 -2.45 0.67 -15.39
C GLY A 4 -2.47 1.90 -14.50
N LEU A 5 -2.78 1.74 -13.22
CA LEU A 5 -2.92 2.86 -12.28
C LEU A 5 -1.69 3.08 -11.38
N VAL A 6 -0.61 2.32 -11.59
CA VAL A 6 0.58 2.42 -10.74
C VAL A 6 1.15 3.83 -10.71
N GLY A 7 1.31 4.45 -11.88
CA GLY A 7 1.84 5.81 -11.98
C GLY A 7 0.97 6.84 -11.26
N GLU A 8 -0.34 6.74 -11.43
CA GLU A 8 -1.29 7.64 -10.77
C GLU A 8 -1.21 7.52 -9.25
N ILE A 9 -1.20 6.29 -8.74
CA ILE A 9 -1.17 6.02 -7.31
C ILE A 9 0.17 6.44 -6.71
N LEU A 10 1.28 6.01 -7.34
CA LEU A 10 2.63 6.39 -6.93
C LEU A 10 2.78 7.91 -6.88
N GLY A 11 2.28 8.58 -7.92
CA GLY A 11 2.36 10.03 -8.01
C GLY A 11 1.65 10.75 -6.87
N ARG A 12 0.52 10.22 -6.38
CA ARG A 12 -0.22 10.83 -5.27
C ARG A 12 0.61 10.84 -3.99
N PHE A 13 1.35 9.76 -3.71
CA PHE A 13 2.25 9.69 -2.55
C PHE A 13 3.46 10.60 -2.73
N GLU A 14 4.06 10.61 -3.92
CA GLU A 14 5.18 11.49 -4.21
C GLU A 14 4.80 12.96 -4.13
N CYS A 15 3.68 13.34 -4.71
CA CYS A 15 3.20 14.73 -4.67
C CYS A 15 2.91 15.19 -3.25
N LYS A 16 2.46 14.29 -2.39
CA LYS A 16 2.22 14.60 -0.98
C LYS A 16 3.52 14.97 -0.25
N GLY A 17 4.65 14.37 -0.67
CA GLY A 17 5.96 14.70 -0.12
C GLY A 17 6.59 13.60 0.73
N PHE A 18 6.02 12.39 0.73
CA PHE A 18 6.64 11.27 1.42
C PHE A 18 7.81 10.71 0.63
N LYS A 19 8.72 10.03 1.33
CA LYS A 19 9.92 9.46 0.75
C LYS A 19 9.69 7.99 0.43
N LEU A 20 9.95 7.61 -0.84
CA LEU A 20 9.85 6.22 -1.28
C LEU A 20 11.14 5.49 -0.89
N VAL A 21 11.05 4.49 -0.03
CA VAL A 21 12.22 3.74 0.44
C VAL A 21 12.23 2.28 -0.02
N GLY A 22 11.12 1.75 -0.47
CA GLY A 22 11.02 0.41 -1.04
C GLY A 22 10.01 0.37 -2.15
N PHE A 23 10.35 -0.33 -3.24
CA PHE A 23 9.46 -0.43 -4.40
C PHE A 23 9.81 -1.69 -5.18
N LYS A 24 8.82 -2.55 -5.41
CA LYS A 24 9.05 -3.71 -6.27
C LYS A 24 7.76 -4.25 -6.86
N GLN A 25 7.89 -4.86 -8.03
CA GLN A 25 6.83 -5.60 -8.67
C GLN A 25 7.03 -7.08 -8.37
N ILE A 26 5.99 -7.73 -7.88
CA ILE A 26 6.07 -9.14 -7.48
C ILE A 26 4.71 -9.80 -7.71
N THR A 27 4.73 -11.07 -8.14
CA THR A 27 3.54 -11.92 -8.01
C THR A 27 3.68 -12.66 -6.68
N PRO A 28 2.83 -12.35 -5.67
CA PRO A 28 3.00 -12.93 -4.36
C PRO A 28 2.87 -14.46 -4.40
N SER A 29 3.70 -15.14 -3.61
CA SER A 29 3.52 -16.57 -3.40
C SER A 29 2.29 -16.81 -2.53
N ARG A 30 1.74 -18.03 -2.59
CA ARG A 30 0.61 -18.39 -1.73
C ARG A 30 0.99 -18.27 -0.26
N ALA A 31 2.20 -18.70 0.10
CA ALA A 31 2.69 -18.59 1.48
C ALA A 31 2.73 -17.14 1.97
N LEU A 32 3.23 -16.21 1.14
CA LEU A 32 3.28 -14.80 1.48
C LEU A 32 1.86 -14.24 1.68
N ALA A 33 0.95 -14.57 0.77
CA ALA A 33 -0.44 -14.11 0.83
C ALA A 33 -1.15 -14.63 2.08
N GLU A 34 -0.94 -15.90 2.44
CA GLU A 34 -1.53 -16.50 3.62
C GLU A 34 -1.02 -15.85 4.91
N GLU A 35 0.26 -15.50 4.97
CA GLU A 35 0.81 -14.78 6.12
C GLU A 35 0.27 -13.33 6.18
N HIS A 36 0.18 -12.67 5.05
CA HIS A 36 -0.35 -11.31 4.96
C HIS A 36 -1.78 -11.22 5.47
N TYR A 37 -2.61 -12.18 5.11
CA TYR A 37 -4.00 -12.23 5.53
C TYR A 37 -4.23 -13.12 6.75
N GLY A 38 -3.19 -13.45 7.51
CA GLY A 38 -3.24 -14.39 8.62
C GLY A 38 -4.30 -14.08 9.67
N VAL A 39 -4.60 -12.79 9.92
CA VAL A 39 -5.64 -12.35 10.86
C VAL A 39 -7.04 -12.76 10.40
N HIS A 40 -7.21 -13.10 9.12
CA HIS A 40 -8.49 -13.51 8.53
C HIS A 40 -8.55 -15.02 8.26
N LYS A 41 -7.59 -15.79 8.74
CA LYS A 41 -7.44 -17.22 8.42
C LYS A 41 -8.70 -18.03 8.63
N GLU A 42 -9.46 -17.71 9.67
CA GLU A 42 -10.70 -18.43 10.02
C GLU A 42 -11.94 -17.83 9.31
N ARG A 43 -11.77 -16.79 8.52
CA ARG A 43 -12.90 -16.13 7.85
C ARG A 43 -13.25 -16.83 6.54
N PRO A 44 -14.56 -16.87 6.17
CA PRO A 44 -14.97 -17.51 4.91
C PRO A 44 -14.34 -16.90 3.66
N PHE A 45 -14.00 -15.61 3.70
CA PHE A 45 -13.43 -14.88 2.56
C PHE A 45 -11.92 -15.05 2.43
N PHE A 46 -11.25 -15.74 3.35
CA PHE A 46 -9.79 -15.89 3.37
C PHE A 46 -9.24 -16.48 2.08
N ALA A 47 -9.80 -17.62 1.64
CA ALA A 47 -9.35 -18.29 0.43
C ALA A 47 -9.50 -17.40 -0.80
N GLY A 48 -10.59 -16.64 -0.90
CA GLY A 48 -10.83 -15.72 -1.99
C GLY A 48 -9.82 -14.57 -2.03
N LEU A 49 -9.46 -14.02 -0.85
CA LEU A 49 -8.42 -12.98 -0.77
C LEU A 49 -7.06 -13.50 -1.23
N VAL A 50 -6.69 -14.69 -0.77
CA VAL A 50 -5.42 -15.31 -1.17
C VAL A 50 -5.40 -15.59 -2.66
N ASP A 51 -6.48 -16.16 -3.20
CA ASP A 51 -6.58 -16.43 -4.63
C ASP A 51 -6.47 -15.15 -5.46
N PHE A 52 -7.12 -14.08 -5.01
CA PHE A 52 -7.10 -12.82 -5.73
C PHE A 52 -5.71 -12.18 -5.74
N ILE A 53 -5.04 -12.06 -4.58
CA ILE A 53 -3.74 -11.38 -4.51
C ILE A 53 -2.63 -12.17 -5.21
N THR A 54 -2.78 -13.49 -5.31
CA THR A 54 -1.81 -14.34 -6.02
C THR A 54 -2.09 -14.49 -7.51
N SER A 55 -3.18 -13.90 -8.00
CA SER A 55 -3.64 -14.09 -9.39
C SER A 55 -2.79 -13.34 -10.43
N GLY A 56 -1.92 -12.44 -10.02
CA GLY A 56 -1.07 -11.69 -10.93
C GLY A 56 -0.11 -10.78 -10.19
N PRO A 57 0.71 -10.02 -10.92
CA PRO A 57 1.68 -9.14 -10.30
C PRO A 57 1.01 -7.96 -9.59
N VAL A 58 1.63 -7.56 -8.48
CA VAL A 58 1.28 -6.37 -7.72
C VAL A 58 2.52 -5.52 -7.53
N VAL A 59 2.33 -4.25 -7.17
CA VAL A 59 3.42 -3.37 -6.77
C VAL A 59 3.36 -3.21 -5.26
N ALA A 60 4.46 -3.52 -4.59
CA ALA A 60 4.64 -3.28 -3.16
C ALA A 60 5.51 -2.05 -2.96
N MET A 61 5.12 -1.18 -2.03
CA MET A 61 5.81 0.09 -1.78
C MET A 61 5.99 0.30 -0.28
N VAL A 62 7.09 0.94 0.09
CA VAL A 62 7.31 1.42 1.45
C VAL A 62 7.60 2.92 1.39
N TRP A 63 6.81 3.67 2.13
CA TRP A 63 6.90 5.12 2.23
C TRP A 63 7.29 5.53 3.65
N GLU A 64 8.11 6.56 3.77
CA GLU A 64 8.59 7.08 5.05
C GLU A 64 8.29 8.57 5.17
N GLY A 65 7.89 8.98 6.37
CA GLY A 65 7.62 10.38 6.67
C GLY A 65 6.85 10.52 7.97
N ASP A 66 6.88 11.71 8.54
CA ASP A 66 6.14 12.00 9.77
C ASP A 66 4.64 11.85 9.53
N GLY A 67 3.99 11.03 10.36
CA GLY A 67 2.56 10.79 10.24
C GLY A 67 2.14 10.05 8.99
N VAL A 68 3.05 9.34 8.32
CA VAL A 68 2.80 8.71 7.02
C VAL A 68 1.65 7.69 7.06
N ILE A 69 1.51 6.92 8.14
CA ILE A 69 0.46 5.89 8.22
C ILE A 69 -0.93 6.54 8.18
N ALA A 70 -1.18 7.49 9.06
CA ALA A 70 -2.47 8.17 9.09
C ALA A 70 -2.74 8.94 7.79
N SER A 71 -1.73 9.62 7.26
CA SER A 71 -1.86 10.38 6.02
C SER A 71 -2.08 9.47 4.82
N ALA A 72 -1.37 8.35 4.74
CA ALA A 72 -1.57 7.36 3.68
C ALA A 72 -2.99 6.81 3.70
N ARG A 73 -3.52 6.51 4.88
CA ARG A 73 -4.90 6.04 5.02
C ARG A 73 -5.90 7.08 4.50
N LYS A 74 -5.66 8.36 4.75
CA LYS A 74 -6.51 9.43 4.21
C LYS A 74 -6.40 9.53 2.69
N LEU A 75 -5.19 9.38 2.13
CA LEU A 75 -5.00 9.37 0.67
C LEU A 75 -5.72 8.20 0.02
N ILE A 76 -5.66 7.03 0.64
CA ILE A 76 -6.29 5.81 0.14
C ILE A 76 -7.82 5.93 0.18
N GLY A 77 -8.36 6.43 1.27
CA GLY A 77 -9.79 6.58 1.46
C GLY A 77 -10.46 5.39 2.13
N ALA A 78 -11.76 5.47 2.32
CA ALA A 78 -12.55 4.45 3.00
C ALA A 78 -12.42 3.09 2.30
N THR A 79 -12.53 2.01 3.08
CA THR A 79 -12.43 0.63 2.58
C THR A 79 -13.45 0.33 1.50
N LYS A 80 -14.67 0.86 1.64
CA LYS A 80 -15.72 0.75 0.63
C LYS A 80 -15.58 1.90 -0.37
N PRO A 81 -15.20 1.62 -1.62
CA PRO A 81 -14.94 2.70 -2.58
C PRO A 81 -16.08 3.67 -2.80
N LEU A 82 -17.33 3.18 -2.79
CA LEU A 82 -18.49 4.07 -3.00
C LEU A 82 -18.74 5.01 -1.82
N GLU A 83 -18.18 4.72 -0.65
CA GLU A 83 -18.24 5.58 0.53
C GLU A 83 -16.99 6.46 0.68
N ALA A 84 -15.96 6.21 -0.14
CA ALA A 84 -14.72 6.98 -0.10
C ALA A 84 -14.95 8.36 -0.72
N GLU A 85 -14.35 9.37 -0.08
CA GLU A 85 -14.50 10.75 -0.55
C GLU A 85 -13.82 10.94 -1.90
N PRO A 86 -14.39 11.79 -2.79
CA PRO A 86 -13.68 12.22 -4.00
C PRO A 86 -12.35 12.86 -3.62
N GLY A 87 -11.33 12.62 -4.45
CA GLY A 87 -9.96 13.05 -4.17
C GLY A 87 -9.11 11.98 -3.52
N THR A 88 -9.73 10.97 -2.88
CA THR A 88 -9.00 9.81 -2.39
C THR A 88 -8.77 8.81 -3.52
N ILE A 89 -7.79 7.94 -3.35
CA ILE A 89 -7.47 6.93 -4.37
C ILE A 89 -8.70 6.06 -4.66
N ARG A 90 -9.31 5.51 -3.62
CA ARG A 90 -10.49 4.65 -3.81
C ARG A 90 -11.70 5.42 -4.28
N GLY A 91 -11.89 6.65 -3.79
CA GLY A 91 -13.00 7.50 -4.22
C GLY A 91 -12.95 7.86 -5.70
N ASP A 92 -11.75 8.06 -6.22
CA ASP A 92 -11.56 8.43 -7.62
C ASP A 92 -11.43 7.23 -8.57
N LEU A 93 -10.85 6.12 -8.10
CA LEU A 93 -10.36 5.05 -8.97
C LEU A 93 -11.04 3.70 -8.77
N ALA A 94 -11.91 3.55 -7.80
CA ALA A 94 -12.54 2.26 -7.49
C ALA A 94 -14.04 2.40 -7.27
N VAL A 95 -14.78 1.30 -7.48
CA VAL A 95 -16.23 1.25 -7.26
C VAL A 95 -16.67 0.02 -6.45
N ASN A 96 -15.81 -0.97 -6.28
CA ASN A 96 -16.19 -2.25 -5.68
C ASN A 96 -15.22 -2.63 -4.56
N ILE A 97 -15.75 -3.06 -3.42
CA ILE A 97 -14.94 -3.39 -2.24
C ILE A 97 -13.97 -4.55 -2.51
N GLY A 98 -14.36 -5.50 -3.33
CA GLY A 98 -13.49 -6.62 -3.70
C GLY A 98 -12.43 -6.26 -4.74
N ARG A 99 -12.53 -5.06 -5.31
CA ARG A 99 -11.60 -4.53 -6.31
C ARG A 99 -11.24 -3.09 -5.95
N ASN A 100 -10.74 -2.89 -4.72
CA ASN A 100 -10.54 -1.56 -4.14
C ASN A 100 -9.15 -0.98 -4.39
N VAL A 101 -8.41 -1.53 -5.33
CA VAL A 101 -7.20 -0.97 -5.97
C VAL A 101 -5.94 -1.07 -5.11
N ILE A 102 -6.01 -0.74 -3.84
CA ILE A 102 -4.82 -0.56 -2.99
C ILE A 102 -5.10 -1.04 -1.57
N HIS A 103 -4.05 -1.54 -0.93
CA HIS A 103 -4.01 -1.85 0.50
C HIS A 103 -2.98 -0.94 1.17
N GLY A 104 -3.24 -0.55 2.39
CA GLY A 104 -2.27 0.20 3.22
C GLY A 104 -2.31 -0.29 4.66
N SER A 105 -1.15 -0.37 5.28
CA SER A 105 -1.04 -0.72 6.69
C SER A 105 -1.79 0.31 7.54
N ASP A 106 -2.47 -0.16 8.59
CA ASP A 106 -3.35 0.69 9.39
C ASP A 106 -2.75 1.18 10.71
N ALA A 107 -1.61 0.62 11.12
CA ALA A 107 -0.93 0.99 12.36
C ALA A 107 0.57 0.72 12.26
N SER A 108 1.34 1.24 13.21
CA SER A 108 2.79 1.05 13.24
C SER A 108 3.19 -0.42 13.33
N GLU A 109 2.50 -1.19 14.17
CA GLU A 109 2.78 -2.63 14.32
C GLU A 109 2.45 -3.39 13.04
N THR A 110 1.34 -3.07 12.41
CA THR A 110 0.94 -3.69 11.13
C THR A 110 1.93 -3.33 10.04
N ALA A 111 2.36 -2.07 9.99
CA ALA A 111 3.37 -1.64 9.01
C ALA A 111 4.68 -2.38 9.19
N ALA A 112 5.18 -2.49 10.43
CA ALA A 112 6.42 -3.20 10.71
C ALA A 112 6.34 -4.67 10.30
N PHE A 113 5.23 -5.34 10.62
CA PHE A 113 5.00 -6.72 10.24
C PHE A 113 4.95 -6.89 8.70
N GLU A 114 4.16 -6.05 8.04
CA GLU A 114 3.98 -6.16 6.58
C GLU A 114 5.26 -5.81 5.82
N ILE A 115 5.99 -4.80 6.25
CA ILE A 115 7.28 -4.47 5.63
C ILE A 115 8.26 -5.65 5.76
N GLY A 116 8.37 -6.24 6.95
CA GLY A 116 9.24 -7.40 7.17
C GLY A 116 8.82 -8.62 6.38
N LEU A 117 7.54 -8.76 6.09
CA LEU A 117 7.00 -9.86 5.30
C LEU A 117 7.27 -9.70 3.80
N TRP A 118 7.09 -8.47 3.27
CA TRP A 118 7.16 -8.21 1.84
C TRP A 118 8.56 -7.81 1.36
N PHE A 119 9.40 -7.28 2.24
CA PHE A 119 10.73 -6.76 1.88
C PHE A 119 11.81 -7.34 2.76
N SER A 120 12.97 -7.66 2.17
CA SER A 120 14.18 -7.91 2.94
C SER A 120 14.85 -6.56 3.26
N PRO A 121 15.69 -6.46 4.32
CA PRO A 121 16.32 -5.20 4.69
C PRO A 121 17.13 -4.54 3.57
N ASP A 122 17.77 -5.33 2.71
CA ASP A 122 18.56 -4.82 1.59
C ASP A 122 17.72 -4.29 0.43
N GLU A 123 16.42 -4.51 0.45
CA GLU A 123 15.48 -3.95 -0.52
C GLU A 123 14.96 -2.56 -0.11
N LEU A 124 15.33 -2.10 1.08
CA LEU A 124 14.94 -0.79 1.58
C LEU A 124 16.14 0.16 1.48
N ASN A 125 15.90 1.37 0.98
CA ASN A 125 16.95 2.34 0.74
C ASN A 125 16.91 3.47 1.77
N ASP A 126 18.03 3.70 2.45
CA ASP A 126 18.19 4.86 3.33
C ASP A 126 18.80 6.00 2.52
N TRP A 127 17.99 7.02 2.25
CA TRP A 127 18.41 8.16 1.42
C TRP A 127 17.63 9.40 1.81
N SER A 128 18.09 10.56 1.38
CA SER A 128 17.39 11.82 1.59
C SER A 128 17.17 12.52 0.26
N PRO A 129 15.92 12.93 -0.04
CA PRO A 129 15.64 13.70 -1.23
C PRO A 129 16.44 15.02 -1.23
N SER A 130 16.87 15.46 -2.41
CA SER A 130 17.65 16.70 -2.54
C SER A 130 16.84 17.94 -2.14
N ASP A 131 15.52 17.85 -2.17
CA ASP A 131 14.59 18.93 -1.81
C ASP A 131 13.99 18.75 -0.41
N GLN A 132 14.63 17.94 0.44
CA GLN A 132 14.10 17.63 1.77
C GLN A 132 13.81 18.87 2.60
N VAL A 133 14.63 19.91 2.46
CA VAL A 133 14.45 21.17 3.19
C VAL A 133 13.14 21.87 2.83
N TRP A 134 12.57 21.56 1.66
CA TRP A 134 11.30 22.12 1.20
C TRP A 134 10.11 21.21 1.53
N ARG A 135 10.37 20.03 2.07
CA ARG A 135 9.32 19.07 2.45
C ARG A 135 9.07 19.07 3.96
N VAL A 136 10.15 19.20 4.74
CA VAL A 136 10.12 19.08 6.20
C VAL A 136 11.05 20.12 6.80
N GLU A 137 10.56 20.80 7.84
CA GLU A 137 11.39 21.71 8.65
C GLU A 137 12.35 20.90 9.51
N SER A 138 13.58 21.31 9.55
CA SER A 138 14.61 20.62 10.32
C SER A 138 14.57 20.98 11.81
#